data_3edac8cb15d222153dc7e4dac2328fdd
#
_entry.id   3edac8cb15d222153dc7e4dac2328fdd
#
_cell.length_a   1.000
_cell.length_b   1.000
_cell.length_c   1.000
_cell.angle_alpha   90.00
_cell.angle_beta   90.00
_cell.angle_gamma   90.00
#
_symmetry.space_group_name_H-M   'P 1'
#
loop_
_entity.id
_entity.type
_entity.pdbx_description
1 polymer ?
#
loop_
_entity_poly.entity_id
_entity_poly.type
_entity_poly.pdbx_seq_one_letter_code
_entity_poly.pdbx_strand_id
1 'polypeptide(L)'
;KLAIHCGYAERADETLYNSAICIGPDGTLLGHHRKLAIPPGFEREYYTAGQGITLFTYRGFKIATLICYDAEFPETVRHAAALGADLVLVPTALGADWGWVADTMLPTRAYENGVFLAYANGSGTQGDMEFLGKSVIAAPNGTELARAGRGSEILYASLDPAMVRKAQLRLPYLLDRTSLDLLL
;
A
#
# COMPACT_ATOMS: atom_id res chain seq x y z
N LYS A 1 18.08 5.64 -14.10
CA LYS A 1 16.82 5.03 -14.53
C LYS A 1 16.05 4.57 -13.30
N LEU A 2 14.76 4.93 -13.19
CA LEU A 2 13.88 4.55 -12.07
C LEU A 2 12.67 3.78 -12.60
N ALA A 3 12.05 2.93 -11.74
CA ALA A 3 10.67 2.52 -11.91
C ALA A 3 9.75 3.57 -11.28
N ILE A 4 8.55 3.74 -11.84
CA ILE A 4 7.54 4.68 -11.33
C ILE A 4 6.28 3.89 -11.00
N HIS A 5 5.76 4.10 -9.78
CA HIS A 5 4.49 3.53 -9.35
C HIS A 5 3.51 4.67 -9.03
N CYS A 6 2.33 4.65 -9.63
CA CYS A 6 1.33 5.70 -9.43
C CYS A 6 -0.10 5.18 -9.57
N GLY A 7 -1.04 5.87 -8.88
CA GLY A 7 -2.47 5.70 -9.05
C GLY A 7 -3.03 6.51 -10.21
N TYR A 8 -4.09 6.03 -10.83
CA TYR A 8 -4.80 6.72 -11.93
C TYR A 8 -6.24 6.22 -12.07
N ALA A 9 -7.08 7.03 -12.74
CA ALA A 9 -8.40 6.60 -13.16
C ALA A 9 -8.30 5.80 -14.47
N GLU A 10 -8.68 4.53 -14.42
CA GLU A 10 -8.68 3.62 -15.58
C GLU A 10 -10.06 3.54 -16.19
N ARG A 11 -10.12 3.62 -17.52
CA ARG A 11 -11.30 3.20 -18.27
C ARG A 11 -10.99 1.91 -19.04
N ALA A 12 -11.77 0.87 -18.78
CA ALA A 12 -11.75 -0.37 -19.54
C ALA A 12 -13.16 -0.60 -20.10
N ASP A 13 -13.30 -0.42 -21.40
CA ASP A 13 -14.58 -0.35 -22.10
C ASP A 13 -15.51 0.71 -21.46
N GLU A 14 -16.68 0.32 -21.00
CA GLU A 14 -17.64 1.21 -20.31
C GLU A 14 -17.43 1.29 -18.79
N THR A 15 -16.44 0.58 -18.25
CA THR A 15 -16.21 0.46 -16.82
C THR A 15 -15.05 1.35 -16.36
N LEU A 16 -15.24 2.05 -15.25
CA LEU A 16 -14.21 2.84 -14.59
C LEU A 16 -13.64 2.10 -13.37
N TYR A 17 -12.34 2.16 -13.22
CA TYR A 17 -11.60 1.60 -12.08
C TYR A 17 -10.68 2.66 -11.47
N ASN A 18 -10.53 2.62 -10.15
CA ASN A 18 -9.43 3.27 -9.46
C ASN A 18 -8.25 2.30 -9.49
N SER A 19 -7.20 2.64 -10.21
CA SER A 19 -6.11 1.72 -10.56
C SER A 19 -4.74 2.28 -10.22
N ALA A 20 -3.75 1.40 -10.13
CA ALA A 20 -2.34 1.74 -9.99
C ALA A 20 -1.49 0.90 -10.92
N ILE A 21 -0.44 1.51 -11.46
CA ILE A 21 0.54 0.85 -12.32
C ILE A 21 1.96 1.04 -11.79
N CYS A 22 2.82 0.09 -12.11
CA CYS A 22 4.26 0.22 -11.95
C CYS A 22 4.92 0.06 -13.32
N ILE A 23 5.64 1.09 -13.75
CA ILE A 23 6.38 1.12 -15.01
C ILE A 23 7.86 1.03 -14.70
N GLY A 24 8.53 0.09 -15.34
CA GLY A 24 9.97 -0.13 -15.24
C GLY A 24 10.81 0.98 -15.88
N PRO A 25 12.13 0.99 -15.64
CA PRO A 25 13.02 2.04 -16.15
C PRO A 25 13.23 2.02 -17.68
N ASP A 26 12.73 1.00 -18.33
CA ASP A 26 12.72 0.80 -19.79
C ASP A 26 11.33 1.02 -20.42
N GLY A 27 10.33 1.37 -19.60
CA GLY A 27 8.95 1.56 -20.03
C GLY A 27 8.07 0.31 -19.98
N THR A 28 8.61 -0.84 -19.53
CA THR A 28 7.81 -2.06 -19.38
C THR A 28 6.81 -1.95 -18.24
N LEU A 29 5.62 -2.51 -18.43
CA LEU A 29 4.62 -2.65 -17.37
C LEU A 29 5.05 -3.77 -16.42
N LEU A 30 5.43 -3.42 -15.18
CA LEU A 30 5.81 -4.36 -14.14
C LEU A 30 4.61 -4.88 -13.35
N GLY A 31 3.62 -4.04 -13.10
CA GLY A 31 2.43 -4.39 -12.34
C GLY A 31 1.26 -3.45 -12.64
N HIS A 32 0.06 -4.00 -12.60
CA HIS A 32 -1.20 -3.28 -12.73
C HIS A 32 -2.19 -3.80 -11.70
N HIS A 33 -2.79 -2.91 -10.94
CA HIS A 33 -3.72 -3.25 -9.86
C HIS A 33 -4.97 -2.38 -9.94
N ARG A 34 -6.14 -2.97 -9.73
CA ARG A 34 -7.42 -2.28 -9.55
C ARG A 34 -7.84 -2.33 -8.09
N LYS A 35 -8.22 -1.20 -7.52
CA LYS A 35 -8.64 -1.07 -6.12
C LYS A 35 -9.71 -2.10 -5.76
N LEU A 36 -9.50 -2.81 -4.67
CA LEU A 36 -10.37 -3.92 -4.25
C LEU A 36 -11.57 -3.43 -3.44
N ALA A 37 -11.30 -2.55 -2.48
CA ALA A 37 -12.30 -2.01 -1.57
C ALA A 37 -12.64 -0.57 -1.95
N ILE A 38 -13.86 -0.35 -2.40
CA ILE A 38 -14.35 0.99 -2.75
C ILE A 38 -14.97 1.62 -1.49
N PRO A 39 -14.39 2.74 -0.97
CA PRO A 39 -14.94 3.41 0.22
C PRO A 39 -16.33 3.97 -0.05
N PRO A 40 -17.14 4.19 1.00
CA PRO A 40 -18.41 4.88 0.84
C PRO A 40 -18.20 6.31 0.33
N GLY A 41 -19.21 6.83 -0.36
CA GLY A 41 -19.18 8.15 -0.98
C GLY A 41 -19.00 8.07 -2.49
N PHE A 42 -18.47 9.14 -3.11
CA PHE A 42 -18.44 9.31 -4.56
C PHE A 42 -17.72 8.17 -5.30
N GLU A 43 -16.71 7.54 -4.72
CA GLU A 43 -16.01 6.45 -5.40
C GLU A 43 -16.95 5.30 -5.77
N ARG A 44 -17.95 4.98 -4.94
CA ARG A 44 -18.93 3.92 -5.23
C ARG A 44 -19.88 4.24 -6.38
N GLU A 45 -20.01 5.51 -6.72
CA GLU A 45 -20.88 5.94 -7.82
C GLU A 45 -20.19 5.77 -9.17
N TYR A 46 -18.85 5.84 -9.19
CA TYR A 46 -18.08 5.88 -10.44
C TYR A 46 -17.23 4.66 -10.68
N TYR A 47 -16.69 4.03 -9.63
CA TYR A 47 -15.69 2.98 -9.78
C TYR A 47 -16.21 1.60 -9.43
N THR A 48 -15.79 0.64 -10.23
CA THR A 48 -15.99 -0.80 -9.96
C THR A 48 -14.79 -1.37 -9.21
N ALA A 49 -15.05 -2.29 -8.27
CA ALA A 49 -14.01 -2.98 -7.53
C ALA A 49 -13.22 -3.92 -8.44
N GLY A 50 -11.91 -3.98 -8.22
CA GLY A 50 -11.02 -4.95 -8.82
C GLY A 50 -11.11 -6.33 -8.17
N GLN A 51 -10.26 -7.24 -8.61
CA GLN A 51 -10.16 -8.61 -8.07
C GLN A 51 -8.71 -9.01 -7.88
N GLY A 52 -8.43 -9.64 -6.75
CA GLY A 52 -7.11 -10.17 -6.42
C GLY A 52 -6.06 -9.10 -6.14
N ILE A 53 -4.93 -9.51 -5.57
CA ILE A 53 -3.79 -8.64 -5.30
C ILE A 53 -2.74 -8.83 -6.38
N THR A 54 -2.28 -7.72 -6.96
CA THR A 54 -1.18 -7.75 -7.92
C THR A 54 0.16 -7.83 -7.20
N LEU A 55 0.97 -8.83 -7.58
CA LEU A 55 2.37 -8.94 -7.17
C LEU A 55 3.27 -8.91 -8.40
N PHE A 56 4.41 -8.24 -8.26
CA PHE A 56 5.48 -8.24 -9.26
C PHE A 56 6.85 -8.22 -8.57
N THR A 57 7.90 -8.52 -9.32
CA THR A 57 9.27 -8.51 -8.79
C THR A 57 10.07 -7.39 -9.40
N TYR A 58 10.76 -6.61 -8.58
CA TYR A 58 11.67 -5.57 -9.02
C TYR A 58 12.84 -5.43 -8.05
N ARG A 59 14.08 -5.45 -8.57
CA ARG A 59 15.34 -5.33 -7.81
C ARG A 59 15.41 -6.27 -6.58
N GLY A 60 14.95 -7.50 -6.74
CA GLY A 60 15.01 -8.52 -5.70
C GLY A 60 13.92 -8.43 -4.62
N PHE A 61 13.02 -7.45 -4.72
CA PHE A 61 11.82 -7.36 -3.89
C PHE A 61 10.61 -7.97 -4.61
N LYS A 62 9.82 -8.74 -3.90
CA LYS A 62 8.46 -9.08 -4.30
C LYS A 62 7.53 -7.99 -3.77
N ILE A 63 6.88 -7.30 -4.67
CA ILE A 63 6.14 -6.06 -4.39
C ILE A 63 4.65 -6.30 -4.62
N ALA A 64 3.83 -5.94 -3.64
CA ALA A 64 2.39 -5.87 -3.79
C ALA A 64 1.93 -4.42 -3.95
N THR A 65 0.86 -4.22 -4.72
CA THR A 65 0.15 -2.95 -4.79
C THR A 65 -1.20 -3.07 -4.08
N LEU A 66 -1.50 -2.09 -3.23
CA LEU A 66 -2.82 -1.82 -2.67
C LEU A 66 -3.11 -0.33 -2.88
N ILE A 67 -4.39 0.07 -2.91
CA ILE A 67 -4.75 1.48 -3.13
C ILE A 67 -5.55 2.00 -1.94
N CYS A 68 -4.97 2.99 -1.21
CA CYS A 68 -5.68 3.76 -0.17
C CYS A 68 -6.44 2.83 0.80
N TYR A 69 -7.78 2.85 0.74
CA TYR A 69 -8.71 2.10 1.58
C TYR A 69 -8.44 0.59 1.61
N ASP A 70 -7.87 0.01 0.55
CA ASP A 70 -7.47 -1.42 0.57
C ASP A 70 -6.55 -1.74 1.75
N ALA A 71 -5.59 -0.86 2.06
CA ALA A 71 -4.59 -1.09 3.10
C ALA A 71 -5.13 -0.88 4.53
N GLU A 72 -6.35 -0.35 4.68
CA GLU A 72 -7.01 -0.22 5.98
C GLU A 72 -7.51 -1.57 6.50
N PHE A 73 -7.75 -2.53 5.60
CA PHE A 73 -8.15 -3.89 5.97
C PHE A 73 -6.92 -4.74 6.31
N PRO A 74 -6.84 -5.32 7.52
CA PRO A 74 -5.73 -6.18 7.88
C PRO A 74 -5.60 -7.40 6.96
N GLU A 75 -6.71 -7.88 6.42
CA GLU A 75 -6.78 -9.04 5.52
C GLU A 75 -6.00 -8.82 4.23
N THR A 76 -6.05 -7.63 3.63
CA THR A 76 -5.41 -7.35 2.34
C THR A 76 -3.90 -7.33 2.46
N VAL A 77 -3.35 -6.61 3.46
CA VAL A 77 -1.91 -6.58 3.70
C VAL A 77 -1.41 -7.93 4.18
N ARG A 78 -2.19 -8.62 5.03
CA ARG A 78 -1.91 -10.00 5.46
C ARG A 78 -1.85 -10.95 4.29
N HIS A 79 -2.79 -10.85 3.35
CA HIS A 79 -2.82 -11.69 2.17
C HIS A 79 -1.63 -11.43 1.25
N ALA A 80 -1.28 -10.16 1.01
CA ALA A 80 -0.08 -9.78 0.25
C ALA A 80 1.20 -10.38 0.86
N ALA A 81 1.36 -10.26 2.18
CA ALA A 81 2.50 -10.83 2.89
C ALA A 81 2.51 -12.37 2.83
N ALA A 82 1.34 -13.02 2.96
CA ALA A 82 1.22 -14.47 2.85
C ALA A 82 1.56 -14.99 1.44
N LEU A 83 1.33 -14.18 0.40
CA LEU A 83 1.77 -14.44 -0.96
C LEU A 83 3.27 -14.17 -1.17
N GLY A 84 3.97 -13.71 -0.13
CA GLY A 84 5.41 -13.48 -0.10
C GLY A 84 5.84 -12.07 -0.51
N ALA A 85 4.98 -11.05 -0.39
CA ALA A 85 5.38 -9.68 -0.59
C ALA A 85 6.42 -9.25 0.46
N ASP A 86 7.49 -8.60 0.00
CA ASP A 86 8.49 -7.94 0.85
C ASP A 86 8.16 -6.46 1.07
N LEU A 87 7.47 -5.85 0.11
CA LEU A 87 7.10 -4.44 0.08
C LEU A 87 5.66 -4.27 -0.41
N VAL A 88 4.89 -3.46 0.28
CA VAL A 88 3.55 -3.03 -0.14
C VAL A 88 3.58 -1.55 -0.52
N LEU A 89 3.21 -1.23 -1.76
CA LEU A 89 3.08 0.14 -2.26
C LEU A 89 1.62 0.58 -2.20
N VAL A 90 1.36 1.75 -1.60
CA VAL A 90 0.01 2.24 -1.34
C VAL A 90 -0.13 3.70 -1.80
N PRO A 91 -0.44 3.95 -3.09
CA PRO A 91 -0.83 5.28 -3.52
C PRO A 91 -2.19 5.65 -2.93
N THR A 92 -2.34 6.90 -2.49
CA THR A 92 -3.46 7.32 -1.66
C THR A 92 -3.83 8.78 -1.89
N ALA A 93 -5.12 9.08 -1.70
CA ALA A 93 -5.69 10.42 -1.63
C ALA A 93 -6.61 10.51 -0.40
N LEU A 94 -6.02 10.49 0.80
CA LEU A 94 -6.75 10.50 2.07
C LEU A 94 -7.00 11.93 2.55
N GLY A 95 -8.25 12.19 2.95
CA GLY A 95 -8.65 13.50 3.49
C GLY A 95 -8.00 13.83 4.84
N ALA A 96 -7.99 15.13 5.18
CA ALA A 96 -7.25 15.70 6.31
C ALA A 96 -7.65 15.15 7.69
N ASP A 97 -8.89 14.66 7.83
CA ASP A 97 -9.45 14.21 9.12
C ASP A 97 -9.02 12.78 9.50
N TRP A 98 -8.42 12.03 8.57
CA TRP A 98 -8.13 10.60 8.76
C TRP A 98 -6.70 10.33 9.25
N GLY A 99 -6.15 11.21 10.10
CA GLY A 99 -4.78 11.11 10.59
C GLY A 99 -4.44 9.77 11.24
N TRP A 100 -5.39 9.15 11.93
CA TRP A 100 -5.20 7.84 12.57
C TRP A 100 -4.77 6.74 11.60
N VAL A 101 -5.28 6.76 10.37
CA VAL A 101 -4.91 5.81 9.34
C VAL A 101 -3.41 5.90 9.04
N ALA A 102 -2.93 7.11 8.69
CA ALA A 102 -1.53 7.33 8.33
C ALA A 102 -0.57 7.15 9.52
N ASP A 103 -0.97 7.63 10.72
CA ASP A 103 -0.09 7.70 11.89
C ASP A 103 0.03 6.35 12.61
N THR A 104 -1.02 5.53 12.60
CA THR A 104 -1.07 4.32 13.42
C THR A 104 -1.35 3.07 12.60
N MET A 105 -2.40 3.10 11.77
CA MET A 105 -2.88 1.89 11.10
C MET A 105 -1.86 1.36 10.09
N LEU A 106 -1.32 2.21 9.23
CA LEU A 106 -0.38 1.78 8.17
C LEU A 106 0.97 1.28 8.72
N PRO A 107 1.62 1.93 9.69
CA PRO A 107 2.80 1.38 10.35
C PRO A 107 2.53 0.04 11.05
N THR A 108 1.35 -0.11 11.66
CA THR A 108 0.91 -1.37 12.26
C THR A 108 0.80 -2.48 11.21
N ARG A 109 0.26 -2.19 10.01
CA ARG A 109 0.20 -3.16 8.90
C ARG A 109 1.59 -3.65 8.49
N ALA A 110 2.58 -2.77 8.44
CA ALA A 110 3.96 -3.16 8.14
C ALA A 110 4.51 -4.11 9.23
N TYR A 111 4.35 -3.74 10.49
CA TYR A 111 4.85 -4.50 11.63
C TYR A 111 4.21 -5.89 11.77
N GLU A 112 2.88 -5.96 11.80
CA GLU A 112 2.15 -7.22 12.03
C GLU A 112 2.31 -8.25 10.89
N ASN A 113 2.79 -7.79 9.73
CA ASN A 113 3.05 -8.63 8.56
C ASN A 113 4.53 -8.84 8.29
N GLY A 114 5.40 -8.11 8.97
CA GLY A 114 6.85 -8.17 8.79
C GLY A 114 7.27 -7.78 7.37
N VAL A 115 6.64 -6.77 6.77
CA VAL A 115 6.91 -6.26 5.41
C VAL A 115 7.23 -4.78 5.44
N PHE A 116 7.90 -4.25 4.42
CA PHE A 116 7.94 -2.81 4.19
C PHE A 116 6.58 -2.33 3.67
N LEU A 117 6.22 -1.10 4.03
CA LEU A 117 5.04 -0.44 3.49
C LEU A 117 5.41 1.01 3.13
N ALA A 118 5.18 1.38 1.87
CA ALA A 118 5.35 2.75 1.39
C ALA A 118 3.98 3.33 1.03
N TYR A 119 3.52 4.24 1.87
CA TYR A 119 2.25 4.94 1.75
C TYR A 119 2.51 6.35 1.21
N ALA A 120 2.08 6.60 -0.02
CA ALA A 120 2.25 7.87 -0.70
C ALA A 120 0.90 8.58 -0.79
N ASN A 121 0.70 9.62 0.01
CA ASN A 121 -0.56 10.33 0.13
C ASN A 121 -0.53 11.70 -0.52
N GLY A 122 -1.67 12.13 -1.04
CA GLY A 122 -1.91 13.52 -1.48
C GLY A 122 -1.71 14.51 -0.34
N SER A 123 -1.27 15.72 -0.68
CA SER A 123 -1.12 16.83 0.26
C SER A 123 -1.67 18.13 -0.33
N GLY A 124 -1.99 19.09 0.54
CA GLY A 124 -2.59 20.36 0.13
C GLY A 124 -4.06 20.24 -0.21
N THR A 125 -4.61 21.18 -0.99
CA THR A 125 -6.05 21.26 -1.30
C THR A 125 -6.27 21.13 -2.81
N GLN A 126 -7.28 20.36 -3.20
CA GLN A 126 -7.74 20.24 -4.58
C GLN A 126 -9.27 20.37 -4.61
N GLY A 127 -9.78 21.46 -5.21
CA GLY A 127 -11.19 21.83 -5.08
C GLY A 127 -11.55 22.06 -3.61
N ASP A 128 -12.60 21.43 -3.14
CA ASP A 128 -13.06 21.52 -1.74
C ASP A 128 -12.43 20.44 -0.83
N MET A 129 -11.55 19.60 -1.36
CA MET A 129 -10.93 18.52 -0.60
C MET A 129 -9.53 18.90 -0.11
N GLU A 130 -9.34 18.89 1.21
CA GLU A 130 -8.03 18.98 1.84
C GLU A 130 -7.46 17.60 2.09
N PHE A 131 -6.23 17.34 1.62
CA PHE A 131 -5.54 16.07 1.80
C PHE A 131 -4.64 16.09 3.02
N LEU A 132 -4.52 14.94 3.67
CA LEU A 132 -3.78 14.79 4.91
C LEU A 132 -2.28 15.02 4.79
N GLY A 133 -1.68 14.69 3.65
CA GLY A 133 -0.22 14.52 3.57
C GLY A 133 0.23 13.28 4.34
N LYS A 134 1.21 13.45 5.24
CA LYS A 134 1.68 12.41 6.18
C LYS A 134 2.08 11.09 5.52
N SER A 135 2.63 11.14 4.30
CA SER A 135 3.22 9.96 3.64
C SER A 135 4.24 9.29 4.56
N VAL A 136 4.35 7.96 4.49
CA VAL A 136 5.25 7.20 5.36
C VAL A 136 5.89 6.03 4.63
N ILE A 137 7.15 5.76 4.96
CA ILE A 137 7.85 4.51 4.62
C ILE A 137 8.10 3.78 5.93
N ALA A 138 7.36 2.70 6.17
CA ALA A 138 7.45 1.89 7.38
C ALA A 138 8.24 0.62 7.13
N ALA A 139 9.07 0.23 8.10
CA ALA A 139 9.89 -0.98 8.05
C ALA A 139 9.18 -2.18 8.71
N PRO A 140 9.61 -3.42 8.40
CA PRO A 140 9.04 -4.65 8.94
C PRO A 140 9.09 -4.78 10.48
N ASN A 141 9.93 -4.01 11.13
CA ASN A 141 10.09 -3.99 12.58
C ASN A 141 9.30 -2.87 13.28
N GLY A 142 8.46 -2.14 12.54
CA GLY A 142 7.64 -1.03 13.04
C GLY A 142 8.35 0.33 13.05
N THR A 143 9.64 0.41 12.65
CA THR A 143 10.34 1.69 12.53
C THR A 143 9.83 2.47 11.32
N GLU A 144 9.54 3.74 11.50
CA GLU A 144 9.32 4.65 10.37
C GLU A 144 10.67 5.09 9.81
N LEU A 145 10.97 4.68 8.59
CA LEU A 145 12.22 5.06 7.91
C LEU A 145 12.18 6.51 7.41
N ALA A 146 11.00 6.96 7.02
CA ALA A 146 10.74 8.34 6.65
C ALA A 146 9.27 8.68 6.83
N ARG A 147 8.98 9.91 7.25
CA ARG A 147 7.61 10.44 7.40
C ARG A 147 7.56 11.89 6.92
N ALA A 148 6.55 12.21 6.11
CA ALA A 148 6.23 13.56 5.71
C ALA A 148 5.34 14.26 6.74
N GLY A 149 5.38 15.58 6.73
CA GLY A 149 4.37 16.43 7.36
C GLY A 149 3.08 16.49 6.52
N ARG A 150 2.31 17.55 6.73
CA ARG A 150 1.07 17.79 5.94
C ARG A 150 1.34 18.40 4.56
N GLY A 151 2.52 18.95 4.35
CA GLY A 151 2.91 19.61 3.11
C GLY A 151 3.41 18.66 2.03
N SER A 152 3.79 19.23 0.89
CA SER A 152 4.39 18.47 -0.21
C SER A 152 5.86 18.19 0.09
N GLU A 153 6.21 16.92 0.20
CA GLU A 153 7.56 16.46 0.52
C GLU A 153 7.95 15.24 -0.32
N ILE A 154 9.26 15.06 -0.51
CA ILE A 154 9.81 13.84 -1.12
C ILE A 154 10.52 13.05 -0.03
N LEU A 155 10.07 11.82 0.19
CA LEU A 155 10.69 10.90 1.14
C LEU A 155 11.69 9.97 0.47
N TYR A 156 12.78 9.68 1.16
CA TYR A 156 13.80 8.73 0.73
C TYR A 156 14.06 7.70 1.83
N ALA A 157 14.19 6.43 1.44
CA ALA A 157 14.62 5.36 2.32
C ALA A 157 15.39 4.30 1.55
N SER A 158 16.36 3.68 2.22
CA SER A 158 17.03 2.47 1.73
C SER A 158 16.35 1.26 2.35
N LEU A 159 15.93 0.31 1.52
CA LEU A 159 15.26 -0.91 1.95
C LEU A 159 16.21 -2.10 1.80
N ASP A 160 16.31 -2.93 2.84
CA ASP A 160 17.09 -4.17 2.83
C ASP A 160 16.14 -5.37 2.95
N PRO A 161 16.04 -6.25 1.93
CA PRO A 161 15.19 -7.44 1.99
C PRO A 161 15.50 -8.36 3.19
N ALA A 162 16.72 -8.30 3.74
CA ALA A 162 17.07 -9.08 4.92
C ALA A 162 16.27 -8.66 6.16
N MET A 163 15.79 -7.42 6.24
CA MET A 163 14.95 -6.95 7.34
C MET A 163 13.59 -7.67 7.36
N VAL A 164 13.01 -7.96 6.20
CA VAL A 164 11.76 -8.72 6.09
C VAL A 164 11.93 -10.11 6.69
N ARG A 165 12.95 -10.84 6.23
CA ARG A 165 13.26 -12.19 6.73
C ARG A 165 13.52 -12.20 8.23
N LYS A 166 14.31 -11.20 8.73
CA LYS A 166 14.61 -11.07 10.15
C LYS A 166 13.37 -10.80 10.99
N ALA A 167 12.47 -9.92 10.53
CA ALA A 167 11.23 -9.61 11.23
C ALA A 167 10.29 -10.82 11.31
N GLN A 168 10.09 -11.50 10.18
CA GLN A 168 9.21 -12.68 10.09
C GLN A 168 9.75 -13.89 10.85
N LEU A 169 11.09 -14.06 10.96
CA LEU A 169 11.69 -15.08 11.82
C LEU A 169 11.54 -14.74 13.31
N ARG A 170 11.65 -13.47 13.67
CA ARG A 170 11.51 -13.01 15.06
C ARG A 170 10.07 -13.15 15.57
N LEU A 171 9.09 -12.83 14.72
CA LEU A 171 7.66 -12.89 15.01
C LEU A 171 6.96 -13.59 13.84
N PRO A 172 6.81 -14.91 13.89
CA PRO A 172 6.32 -15.69 12.76
C PRO A 172 4.79 -15.65 12.63
N TYR A 173 4.19 -14.46 12.73
CA TYR A 173 2.74 -14.26 12.68
C TYR A 173 2.07 -14.84 11.44
N LEU A 174 2.78 -14.82 10.29
CA LEU A 174 2.25 -15.40 9.05
C LEU A 174 2.12 -16.93 9.13
N LEU A 175 2.99 -17.59 9.89
CA LEU A 175 2.93 -19.02 10.12
C LEU A 175 1.95 -19.36 11.25
N ASP A 176 2.10 -18.70 12.40
CA ASP A 176 1.34 -19.02 13.62
C ASP A 176 -0.16 -18.83 13.43
N ARG A 177 -0.58 -17.82 12.61
CA ARG A 177 -2.00 -17.58 12.30
C ARG A 177 -2.72 -18.79 11.72
N THR A 178 -2.00 -19.69 11.03
CA THR A 178 -2.61 -20.86 10.38
C THR A 178 -3.00 -21.95 11.37
N SER A 179 -2.50 -21.86 12.60
CA SER A 179 -2.82 -22.76 13.70
C SER A 179 -3.88 -22.22 14.65
N LEU A 180 -4.38 -20.98 14.41
CA LEU A 180 -5.44 -20.40 15.20
C LEU A 180 -6.78 -21.09 14.88
N ASP A 181 -7.41 -21.65 15.89
CA ASP A 181 -8.76 -22.22 15.81
C ASP A 181 -9.77 -21.09 16.05
N LEU A 182 -10.09 -20.38 14.97
CA LEU A 182 -11.07 -19.29 14.99
C LEU A 182 -12.44 -19.89 14.63
N LEU A 183 -13.21 -20.23 15.67
CA LEU A 183 -14.60 -20.65 15.50
C LEU A 183 -15.41 -19.44 14.98
N LEU A 184 -16.05 -19.61 13.82
CA LEU A 184 -17.00 -18.65 13.25
C LEU A 184 -18.43 -18.95 13.71
#